data_858283527f9bfdcbebf67d6e317e3f02
#
_entry.id   858283527f9bfdcbebf67d6e317e3f02
#
_cell.length_a   1.000
_cell.length_b   1.000
_cell.length_c   1.000
_cell.angle_alpha   90.00
_cell.angle_beta   90.00
_cell.angle_gamma   90.00
#
_symmetry.space_group_name_H-M   'P 1'
#
loop_
_entity.id
_entity.type
_entity.pdbx_description
1 polymer ?
#
loop_
_entity_poly.entity_id
_entity_poly.type
_entity_poly.pdbx_seq_one_letter_code
_entity_poly.pdbx_strand_id
1 'polypeptide(L)'
;MICKEEKTDTNDSVIYDANCYLCPNNKRANGIKNPDYKDVFVFDNDFAALNNLTNQNIYDNDLLQAKTESGICRVVCFSPDHSMSLANMDVVNISKVVSVWKTQYEELSELPNINY
;
A
#
# COMPACT_ATOMS: atom_id res chain seq x y z
N MET A 1 -0.07 18.14 -31.59
CA MET A 1 -0.27 17.64 -30.22
C MET A 1 1.05 17.84 -29.49
N ILE A 2 1.18 18.88 -28.67
CA ILE A 2 2.42 19.25 -27.98
C ILE A 2 2.37 18.53 -26.63
N CYS A 3 3.23 17.51 -26.44
CA CYS A 3 3.45 16.95 -25.13
C CYS A 3 4.02 18.07 -24.24
N LYS A 4 3.28 18.44 -23.19
CA LYS A 4 3.83 19.27 -22.13
C LYS A 4 4.86 18.41 -21.42
N GLU A 5 6.11 18.86 -21.42
CA GLU A 5 7.13 18.33 -20.54
C GLU A 5 6.65 18.54 -19.10
N GLU A 6 6.39 17.45 -18.39
CA GLU A 6 6.26 17.52 -16.94
C GLU A 6 7.61 18.01 -16.41
N LYS A 7 7.61 19.20 -15.84
CA LYS A 7 8.71 19.65 -15.01
C LYS A 7 8.79 18.70 -13.83
N THR A 8 9.77 17.81 -13.87
CA THR A 8 10.22 17.14 -12.66
C THR A 8 10.76 18.24 -11.76
N ASP A 9 9.97 18.65 -10.78
CA ASP A 9 10.49 19.43 -9.68
C ASP A 9 11.60 18.60 -9.05
N THR A 10 12.83 19.10 -9.14
CA THR A 10 13.96 18.61 -8.37
C THR A 10 13.71 19.00 -6.93
N ASN A 11 12.78 18.29 -6.27
CA ASN A 11 12.62 18.38 -4.83
C ASN A 11 13.93 17.86 -4.24
N ASP A 12 14.59 18.68 -3.47
CA ASP A 12 15.67 18.28 -2.59
C ASP A 12 15.19 17.01 -1.85
N SER A 13 15.95 15.93 -1.99
CA SER A 13 15.58 14.61 -1.48
C SER A 13 15.49 14.65 0.05
N VAL A 14 14.28 14.89 0.56
CA VAL A 14 14.02 14.95 1.99
C VAL A 14 13.94 13.53 2.52
N ILE A 15 14.92 13.13 3.33
CA ILE A 15 15.01 11.77 3.92
C ILE A 15 13.83 11.49 4.87
N TYR A 16 13.30 12.50 5.54
CA TYR A 16 12.19 12.41 6.48
C TYR A 16 11.27 13.62 6.38
N ASP A 17 9.98 13.39 6.25
CA ASP A 17 8.96 14.44 6.29
C ASP A 17 8.02 14.23 7.49
N ALA A 18 8.03 15.17 8.42
CA ALA A 18 7.20 15.14 9.63
C ALA A 18 5.69 15.16 9.36
N ASN A 19 5.26 15.59 8.17
CA ASN A 19 3.87 15.63 7.73
C ASN A 19 3.46 14.39 6.90
N CYS A 20 4.40 13.53 6.56
CA CYS A 20 4.11 12.32 5.78
C CYS A 20 3.47 11.23 6.67
N TYR A 21 2.31 10.72 6.28
CA TYR A 21 1.63 9.62 6.98
C TYR A 21 2.43 8.32 7.01
N LEU A 22 3.39 8.14 6.10
CA LEU A 22 4.12 6.91 5.92
C LEU A 22 5.47 6.90 6.63
N CYS A 23 6.06 8.05 6.90
CA CYS A 23 7.37 8.11 7.56
C CYS A 23 7.35 7.47 8.96
N PRO A 24 8.49 6.88 9.40
CA PRO A 24 8.61 6.30 10.73
C PRO A 24 8.22 7.30 11.82
N ASN A 25 7.63 6.80 12.91
CA ASN A 25 7.20 7.60 14.06
C ASN A 25 6.08 8.63 13.82
N ASN A 26 5.60 8.83 12.60
CA ASN A 26 4.47 9.72 12.30
C ASN A 26 3.12 9.05 12.58
N LYS A 27 2.09 9.86 12.78
CA LYS A 27 0.71 9.38 12.91
C LYS A 27 0.06 9.23 11.55
N ARG A 28 -0.59 8.11 11.32
CA ARG A 28 -1.43 7.85 10.15
C ARG A 28 -2.80 8.52 10.29
N ALA A 29 -3.60 8.44 9.22
CA ALA A 29 -4.93 9.04 9.17
C ALA A 29 -5.88 8.51 10.25
N ASN A 30 -5.77 7.24 10.63
CA ASN A 30 -6.55 6.62 11.71
C ASN A 30 -6.06 6.98 13.12
N GLY A 31 -5.00 7.80 13.25
CA GLY A 31 -4.40 8.22 14.51
C GLY A 31 -3.36 7.24 15.09
N ILE A 32 -3.19 6.06 14.48
CA ILE A 32 -2.16 5.10 14.90
C ILE A 32 -0.78 5.63 14.52
N LYS A 33 0.17 5.54 15.43
CA LYS A 33 1.56 5.92 15.20
C LYS A 33 2.31 4.78 14.50
N ASN A 34 3.03 5.10 13.42
CA ASN A 34 3.94 4.15 12.78
C ASN A 34 5.07 3.77 13.74
N PRO A 35 5.53 2.51 13.72
CA PRO A 35 6.74 2.14 14.43
C PRO A 35 7.96 2.89 13.88
N ASP A 36 9.05 2.89 14.61
CA ASP A 36 10.35 3.36 14.12
C ASP A 36 10.99 2.27 13.23
N TYR A 37 10.33 1.96 12.10
CA TYR A 37 10.80 0.91 11.19
C TYR A 37 12.09 1.33 10.48
N LYS A 38 12.97 0.37 10.27
CA LYS A 38 14.32 0.56 9.68
C LYS A 38 14.44 -0.09 8.31
N ASP A 39 13.41 -0.80 7.87
CA ASP A 39 13.37 -1.56 6.65
C ASP A 39 11.97 -1.48 6.03
N VAL A 40 11.53 -2.47 5.27
CA VAL A 40 10.17 -2.52 4.73
C VAL A 40 9.13 -2.59 5.86
N PHE A 41 8.07 -1.80 5.76
CA PHE A 41 6.98 -1.78 6.72
C PHE A 41 5.63 -2.00 6.03
N VAL A 42 4.80 -2.89 6.58
CA VAL A 42 3.48 -3.26 6.05
C VAL A 42 2.41 -2.96 7.07
N PHE A 43 1.28 -2.42 6.62
CA PHE A 43 0.09 -2.20 7.46
C PHE A 43 -1.19 -2.23 6.63
N ASP A 44 -2.33 -2.46 7.28
CA ASP A 44 -3.63 -2.40 6.62
C ASP A 44 -3.97 -0.97 6.24
N ASN A 45 -4.43 -0.76 5.01
CA ASN A 45 -4.66 0.56 4.46
C ASN A 45 -5.79 1.28 5.22
N ASP A 46 -5.48 2.46 5.79
CA ASP A 46 -6.45 3.29 6.50
C ASP A 46 -7.59 3.81 5.60
N PHE A 47 -7.40 3.79 4.28
CA PHE A 47 -8.36 4.18 3.25
C PHE A 47 -8.71 2.99 2.34
N ALA A 48 -8.88 1.82 2.92
CA ALA A 48 -9.14 0.60 2.16
C ALA A 48 -10.42 0.72 1.30
N ALA A 49 -10.28 0.45 0.01
CA ALA A 49 -11.41 0.37 -0.91
C ALA A 49 -12.22 -0.92 -0.71
N LEU A 50 -11.56 -1.99 -0.29
CA LEU A 50 -12.16 -3.24 0.11
C LEU A 50 -11.99 -3.43 1.61
N ASN A 51 -13.01 -3.94 2.27
CA ASN A 51 -12.94 -4.30 3.68
C ASN A 51 -13.52 -5.69 3.89
N ASN A 52 -13.31 -6.25 5.06
CA ASN A 52 -13.79 -7.59 5.40
C ASN A 52 -15.28 -7.54 5.78
N LEU A 53 -16.15 -7.36 4.80
CA LEU A 53 -17.60 -7.33 5.00
C LEU A 53 -18.12 -8.73 5.26
N THR A 54 -18.83 -8.90 6.36
CA THR A 54 -19.48 -10.18 6.71
C THR A 54 -20.80 -10.40 6.01
N ASN A 55 -21.43 -9.34 5.48
CA ASN A 55 -22.73 -9.40 4.81
C ASN A 55 -22.56 -9.31 3.30
N GLN A 56 -22.82 -10.40 2.61
CA GLN A 56 -22.90 -10.40 1.14
C GLN A 56 -24.32 -10.00 0.72
N ASN A 57 -24.46 -8.84 0.09
CA ASN A 57 -25.67 -8.43 -0.60
C ASN A 57 -25.54 -8.80 -2.08
N ILE A 58 -26.51 -9.54 -2.58
CA ILE A 58 -26.60 -9.91 -3.99
C ILE A 58 -27.88 -9.24 -4.54
N TYR A 59 -27.71 -8.46 -5.60
CA TYR A 59 -28.80 -7.99 -6.43
C TYR A 59 -28.71 -8.73 -7.75
N ASP A 60 -29.73 -9.51 -8.06
CA ASP A 60 -29.84 -10.27 -9.31
C ASP A 60 -31.20 -10.00 -9.93
N ASN A 61 -31.22 -9.40 -11.11
CA ASN A 61 -32.43 -9.16 -11.91
C ASN A 61 -32.07 -9.45 -13.38
N ASP A 62 -31.98 -10.71 -13.73
CA ASP A 62 -31.69 -11.24 -15.06
C ASP A 62 -30.48 -10.59 -15.76
N LEU A 63 -30.65 -9.38 -16.29
CA LEU A 63 -29.62 -8.65 -17.03
C LEU A 63 -28.76 -7.73 -16.16
N LEU A 64 -29.21 -7.39 -14.95
CA LEU A 64 -28.52 -6.49 -14.04
C LEU A 64 -28.14 -7.24 -12.78
N GLN A 65 -26.86 -7.48 -12.62
CA GLN A 65 -26.32 -8.16 -11.44
C GLN A 65 -25.36 -7.26 -10.69
N ALA A 66 -25.48 -7.23 -9.36
CA ALA A 66 -24.53 -6.57 -8.47
C ALA A 66 -24.30 -7.44 -7.24
N LYS A 67 -23.04 -7.57 -6.86
CA LYS A 67 -22.62 -8.32 -5.68
C LYS A 67 -21.61 -7.49 -4.89
N THR A 68 -21.78 -7.48 -3.56
CA THR A 68 -20.76 -6.90 -2.71
C THR A 68 -19.51 -7.77 -2.74
N GLU A 69 -18.35 -7.13 -2.82
CA GLU A 69 -17.05 -7.81 -2.74
C GLU A 69 -16.37 -7.44 -1.44
N SER A 70 -15.69 -8.41 -0.84
CA SER A 70 -14.87 -8.20 0.36
C SER A 70 -13.40 -8.44 0.05
N GLY A 71 -12.52 -7.81 0.80
CA GLY A 71 -11.09 -7.98 0.60
C GLY A 71 -10.27 -7.24 1.64
N ILE A 72 -8.97 -7.33 1.50
CA ILE A 72 -7.97 -6.70 2.37
C ILE A 72 -7.07 -5.84 1.51
N CYS A 73 -6.88 -4.59 1.92
CA CYS A 73 -5.93 -3.68 1.29
C CYS A 73 -4.77 -3.43 2.24
N ARG A 74 -3.54 -3.68 1.78
CA ARG A 74 -2.31 -3.41 2.55
C ARG A 74 -1.45 -2.38 1.86
N VAL A 75 -0.78 -1.56 2.66
CA VAL A 75 0.24 -0.61 2.21
C VAL A 75 1.60 -1.19 2.54
N VAL A 76 2.52 -1.15 1.57
CA VAL A 76 3.91 -1.56 1.74
C VAL A 76 4.81 -0.35 1.57
N CYS A 77 5.40 0.11 2.67
CA CYS A 77 6.42 1.15 2.66
C CYS A 77 7.77 0.51 2.37
N PHE A 78 8.40 0.88 1.28
CA PHE A 78 9.62 0.23 0.78
C PHE A 78 10.87 0.57 1.59
N SER A 79 10.90 1.76 2.18
CA SER A 79 12.04 2.30 2.92
C SER A 79 11.56 3.28 3.99
N PRO A 80 12.29 3.42 5.11
CA PRO A 80 12.09 4.52 6.05
C PRO A 80 12.51 5.88 5.48
N ASP A 81 13.33 5.89 4.43
CA ASP A 81 13.77 7.09 3.73
C ASP A 81 12.68 7.56 2.78
N HIS A 82 12.15 8.77 3.04
CA HIS A 82 11.06 9.38 2.28
C HIS A 82 11.42 9.62 0.81
N SER A 83 12.68 9.84 0.50
CA SER A 83 13.16 10.11 -0.86
C SER A 83 13.31 8.86 -1.72
N MET A 84 13.26 7.66 -1.12
CA MET A 84 13.52 6.41 -1.81
C MET A 84 12.31 5.90 -2.59
N SER A 85 12.58 5.47 -3.81
CA SER A 85 11.65 4.72 -4.67
C SER A 85 12.37 3.48 -5.21
N LEU A 86 11.62 2.53 -5.77
CA LEU A 86 12.23 1.33 -6.37
C LEU A 86 13.28 1.66 -7.44
N ALA A 87 13.12 2.80 -8.13
CA ALA A 87 14.02 3.20 -9.21
C ALA A 87 15.42 3.63 -8.72
N ASN A 88 15.54 4.10 -7.48
CA ASN A 88 16.80 4.59 -6.91
C ASN A 88 17.32 3.74 -5.73
N MET A 89 16.66 2.61 -5.43
CA MET A 89 17.11 1.65 -4.43
C MET A 89 18.18 0.72 -4.97
N ASP A 90 19.08 0.26 -4.10
CA ASP A 90 20.00 -0.80 -4.42
C ASP A 90 19.33 -2.18 -4.50
N VAL A 91 19.99 -3.13 -5.14
CA VAL A 91 19.45 -4.49 -5.38
C VAL A 91 19.16 -5.23 -4.07
N VAL A 92 19.91 -5.01 -3.01
CA VAL A 92 19.71 -5.66 -1.71
C VAL A 92 18.39 -5.20 -1.10
N ASN A 93 18.13 -3.90 -1.12
CA ASN A 93 16.89 -3.34 -0.60
C ASN A 93 15.67 -3.68 -1.48
N ILE A 94 15.81 -3.70 -2.81
CA ILE A 94 14.78 -4.20 -3.72
C ILE A 94 14.44 -5.67 -3.41
N SER A 95 15.46 -6.50 -3.16
CA SER A 95 15.24 -7.92 -2.81
C SER A 95 14.43 -8.09 -1.52
N LYS A 96 14.61 -7.20 -0.54
CA LYS A 96 13.77 -7.20 0.68
C LYS A 96 12.31 -6.85 0.37
N VAL A 97 12.06 -5.86 -0.46
CA VAL A 97 10.71 -5.49 -0.90
C VAL A 97 10.04 -6.68 -1.58
N VAL A 98 10.74 -7.33 -2.52
CA VAL A 98 10.22 -8.52 -3.23
C VAL A 98 9.92 -9.66 -2.25
N SER A 99 10.79 -9.89 -1.26
CA SER A 99 10.57 -10.90 -0.23
C SER A 99 9.32 -10.61 0.60
N VAL A 100 9.10 -9.34 0.94
CA VAL A 100 7.89 -8.92 1.66
C VAL A 100 6.65 -9.12 0.78
N TRP A 101 6.68 -8.76 -0.49
CA TRP A 101 5.55 -9.00 -1.40
C TRP A 101 5.20 -10.50 -1.48
N LYS A 102 6.22 -11.36 -1.57
CA LYS A 102 6.01 -12.81 -1.56
C LYS A 102 5.31 -13.26 -0.28
N THR A 103 5.80 -12.83 0.89
CA THR A 103 5.17 -13.17 2.18
C THR A 103 3.74 -12.66 2.25
N GLN A 104 3.48 -11.42 1.80
CA GLN A 104 2.13 -10.86 1.80
C GLN A 104 1.19 -11.64 0.87
N TYR A 105 1.68 -12.06 -0.30
CA TYR A 105 0.92 -12.90 -1.22
C TYR A 105 0.58 -14.26 -0.57
N GLU A 106 1.57 -14.92 0.04
CA GLU A 106 1.38 -16.21 0.74
C GLU A 106 0.33 -16.08 1.86
N GLU A 107 0.47 -15.09 2.74
CA GLU A 107 -0.48 -14.84 3.83
C GLU A 107 -1.91 -14.57 3.33
N LEU A 108 -2.06 -13.74 2.30
CA LEU A 108 -3.38 -13.39 1.78
C LEU A 108 -4.02 -14.56 1.02
N SER A 109 -3.25 -15.38 0.32
CA SER A 109 -3.74 -16.54 -0.41
C SER A 109 -4.28 -17.67 0.48
N GLU A 110 -3.86 -17.71 1.75
CA GLU A 110 -4.38 -18.65 2.74
C GLU A 110 -5.78 -18.27 3.28
N LEU A 111 -6.24 -17.06 2.99
CA LEU A 111 -7.53 -16.59 3.46
C LEU A 111 -8.67 -17.15 2.58
N PRO A 112 -9.72 -17.75 3.16
CA PRO A 112 -10.73 -18.51 2.43
C PRO A 112 -11.58 -17.67 1.46
N ASN A 113 -11.57 -16.33 1.63
CA ASN A 113 -12.39 -15.41 0.83
C ASN A 113 -11.55 -14.60 -0.18
N ILE A 114 -10.26 -14.89 -0.30
CA ILE A 114 -9.38 -14.22 -1.25
C ILE A 114 -9.10 -15.19 -2.39
N ASN A 115 -9.57 -14.84 -3.59
CA ASN A 115 -9.33 -15.58 -4.83
C ASN A 115 -8.54 -14.68 -5.79
N TYR A 116 -7.50 -15.23 -6.37
CA TYR A 116 -6.68 -14.58 -7.41
C TYR A 116 -6.95 -15.19 -8.77
#